data_815958690c47d9440d6c79df1582d21b
#
_entry.id   815958690c47d9440d6c79df1582d21b
#
_cell.length_a   1.000
_cell.length_b   1.000
_cell.length_c   1.000
_cell.angle_alpha   90.00
_cell.angle_beta   90.00
_cell.angle_gamma   90.00
#
_symmetry.space_group_name_H-M   'P 1'
#
loop_
_entity.id
_entity.type
_entity.pdbx_description
1 polymer ?
#
loop_
_entity_poly.entity_id
_entity_poly.type
_entity_poly.pdbx_seq_one_letter_code
_entity_poly.pdbx_strand_id
1 'polypeptide(L)'
;MAFRLIACLLLLSCMPPASSADVATVDSPSQRVLILVYHRFATAQLDSMTVRTETFRHQLQAIEANGYRVVPLADVVRWHGGQADALPARAVAITVDDGHRSVYDVLRPLLAAHPMPVTLFIYPSAISNASYAMTWDQLRTLGQSGGVDIESHTYWHPNFRTERARLTPDDYLRFVSFQLSRSRERLESETGQPVRMLAWPFGVHDAQTDQLAAREGYVAAFTLDARPVRVTDPAMALPRYLMTDACDTRCMNGLLRTAGGKP
;
A
#
# COMPACT_ATOMS: atom_id res chain seq x y z
N MET A 1 -70.12 -17.64 52.58
CA MET A 1 -69.14 -17.95 51.48
C MET A 1 -68.68 -16.62 50.95
N ALA A 2 -67.49 -16.19 51.34
CA ALA A 2 -66.91 -14.91 50.93
C ALA A 2 -65.77 -15.13 49.96
N PHE A 3 -65.92 -14.67 48.72
CA PHE A 3 -64.88 -14.69 47.70
C PHE A 3 -63.96 -13.47 47.86
N ARG A 4 -62.66 -13.69 48.12
CA ARG A 4 -61.65 -12.64 48.13
C ARG A 4 -61.07 -12.55 46.77
N LEU A 5 -61.22 -11.41 46.08
CA LEU A 5 -60.47 -11.04 44.89
C LEU A 5 -59.06 -10.57 45.30
N ILE A 6 -58.08 -11.23 44.78
CA ILE A 6 -56.66 -10.78 44.84
C ILE A 6 -56.38 -9.96 43.58
N ALA A 7 -56.12 -8.68 43.73
CA ALA A 7 -55.68 -7.79 42.68
C ALA A 7 -54.17 -7.94 42.52
N CYS A 8 -53.70 -8.46 41.36
CA CYS A 8 -52.27 -8.51 40.94
C CYS A 8 -51.88 -7.16 40.34
N LEU A 9 -51.09 -6.37 41.07
CA LEU A 9 -50.47 -5.15 40.52
C LEU A 9 -49.28 -5.55 39.63
N LEU A 10 -49.40 -5.38 38.32
CA LEU A 10 -48.30 -5.49 37.36
C LEU A 10 -47.50 -4.18 37.40
N LEU A 11 -46.32 -4.21 37.99
CA LEU A 11 -45.30 -3.16 37.88
C LEU A 11 -44.65 -3.22 36.48
N LEU A 12 -45.04 -2.34 35.58
CA LEU A 12 -44.32 -2.07 34.35
C LEU A 12 -43.02 -1.34 34.69
N SER A 13 -41.89 -2.04 34.68
CA SER A 13 -40.58 -1.42 34.72
C SER A 13 -40.26 -0.80 33.35
N CYS A 14 -40.26 0.52 33.31
CA CYS A 14 -39.84 1.31 32.18
C CYS A 14 -38.31 1.22 32.07
N MET A 15 -37.78 0.38 31.15
CA MET A 15 -36.35 0.40 30.77
C MET A 15 -36.11 1.62 29.88
N PRO A 16 -35.05 2.42 30.13
CA PRO A 16 -34.66 3.47 29.20
C PRO A 16 -34.17 2.84 27.90
N PRO A 17 -34.40 3.47 26.72
CA PRO A 17 -33.89 2.97 25.46
C PRO A 17 -32.36 2.98 25.51
N ALA A 18 -31.76 1.86 25.13
CA ALA A 18 -30.33 1.76 24.94
C ALA A 18 -29.91 2.82 23.88
N SER A 19 -29.08 3.76 24.31
CA SER A 19 -28.46 4.72 23.44
C SER A 19 -27.62 3.94 22.39
N SER A 20 -28.10 3.87 21.18
CA SER A 20 -27.29 3.44 20.03
C SER A 20 -26.16 4.46 19.90
N ALA A 21 -24.97 4.07 20.33
CA ALA A 21 -23.78 4.82 20.02
C ALA A 21 -23.72 4.92 18.48
N ASP A 22 -23.90 6.12 17.95
CA ASP A 22 -23.65 6.46 16.56
C ASP A 22 -22.21 6.04 16.24
N VAL A 23 -22.07 4.92 15.55
CA VAL A 23 -20.87 4.63 14.80
C VAL A 23 -20.84 5.66 13.69
N ALA A 24 -20.17 6.78 13.95
CA ALA A 24 -19.90 7.79 12.96
C ALA A 24 -19.09 7.11 11.85
N THR A 25 -19.75 6.69 10.80
CA THR A 25 -19.15 6.38 9.51
C THR A 25 -18.57 7.67 8.98
N VAL A 26 -17.28 7.88 9.23
CA VAL A 26 -16.57 9.06 8.74
C VAL A 26 -16.23 8.81 7.27
N ASP A 27 -17.23 8.85 6.42
CA ASP A 27 -17.07 9.09 4.98
C ASP A 27 -16.78 10.59 4.81
N SER A 28 -15.61 10.99 5.28
CA SER A 28 -15.21 12.39 5.19
C SER A 28 -14.46 12.60 3.87
N PRO A 29 -14.96 13.43 2.94
CA PRO A 29 -14.23 13.83 1.72
C PRO A 29 -12.84 14.42 2.02
N SER A 30 -12.55 14.68 3.28
CA SER A 30 -11.30 15.25 3.78
C SER A 30 -10.25 14.21 4.17
N GLN A 31 -10.59 12.90 4.29
CA GLN A 31 -9.61 11.88 4.66
C GLN A 31 -8.52 11.77 3.60
N ARG A 32 -7.28 11.74 4.04
CA ARG A 32 -6.08 11.59 3.20
C ARG A 32 -5.24 10.46 3.75
N VAL A 33 -4.66 9.66 2.86
CA VAL A 33 -3.84 8.51 3.24
C VAL A 33 -2.41 8.70 2.74
N LEU A 34 -1.43 8.41 3.59
CA LEU A 34 -0.04 8.36 3.17
C LEU A 34 0.28 6.98 2.64
N ILE A 35 0.94 6.92 1.49
CA ILE A 35 1.60 5.71 1.00
C ILE A 35 3.09 6.01 0.93
N LEU A 36 3.88 5.22 1.65
CA LEU A 36 5.32 5.35 1.72
C LEU A 36 5.96 4.29 0.83
N VAL A 37 6.95 4.68 0.02
CA VAL A 37 7.69 3.73 -0.81
C VAL A 37 9.16 3.70 -0.42
N TYR A 38 9.64 2.50 -0.09
CA TYR A 38 11.02 2.15 0.21
C TYR A 38 11.58 1.29 -0.93
N HIS A 39 12.90 1.08 -0.95
CA HIS A 39 13.56 0.21 -1.93
C HIS A 39 14.53 -0.76 -1.28
N ARG A 40 15.46 -0.28 -0.43
CA ARG A 40 16.54 -1.07 0.13
C ARG A 40 16.72 -0.79 1.61
N PHE A 41 17.20 -1.79 2.33
CA PHE A 41 17.45 -1.72 3.77
C PHE A 41 18.86 -2.23 4.10
N ALA A 42 19.56 -1.57 5.03
CA ALA A 42 20.85 -2.02 5.52
C ALA A 42 21.12 -1.45 6.92
N THR A 43 22.19 -1.90 7.57
CA THR A 43 22.66 -1.30 8.83
C THR A 43 23.43 0.00 8.60
N ALA A 44 23.97 0.20 7.39
CA ALA A 44 24.65 1.43 6.97
C ALA A 44 24.04 1.94 5.66
N GLN A 45 24.14 3.24 5.40
CA GLN A 45 23.71 3.83 4.13
C GLN A 45 24.72 3.46 3.04
N LEU A 46 24.23 2.78 1.99
CA LEU A 46 25.04 2.29 0.87
C LEU A 46 24.88 3.17 -0.39
N ASP A 47 23.66 3.66 -0.61
CA ASP A 47 23.28 4.53 -1.72
C ASP A 47 22.06 5.39 -1.36
N SER A 48 21.58 6.22 -2.28
CA SER A 48 20.45 7.12 -2.07
C SER A 48 19.11 6.41 -1.83
N MET A 49 18.97 5.14 -2.23
CA MET A 49 17.74 4.33 -2.06
C MET A 49 17.81 3.40 -0.85
N THR A 50 18.95 3.36 -0.16
CA THR A 50 19.12 2.54 1.06
C THR A 50 18.68 3.33 2.29
N VAL A 51 17.70 2.77 3.03
CA VAL A 51 17.27 3.28 4.33
C VAL A 51 17.91 2.40 5.42
N ARG A 52 18.59 3.02 6.38
CA ARG A 52 19.14 2.27 7.52
C ARG A 52 18.03 1.70 8.39
N THR A 53 18.26 0.52 8.92
CA THR A 53 17.29 -0.14 9.83
C THR A 53 16.95 0.71 11.05
N GLU A 54 17.90 1.51 11.55
CA GLU A 54 17.67 2.46 12.63
C GLU A 54 16.72 3.58 12.19
N THR A 55 16.97 4.20 11.03
CA THR A 55 16.11 5.23 10.46
C THR A 55 14.70 4.70 10.24
N PHE A 56 14.56 3.49 9.67
CA PHE A 56 13.26 2.86 9.46
C PHE A 56 12.50 2.65 10.79
N ARG A 57 13.18 2.17 11.85
CA ARG A 57 12.55 2.04 13.19
C ARG A 57 12.06 3.39 13.73
N HIS A 58 12.88 4.45 13.61
CA HIS A 58 12.47 5.78 14.05
C HIS A 58 11.26 6.31 13.24
N GLN A 59 11.19 6.00 11.94
CA GLN A 59 10.05 6.36 11.11
C GLN A 59 8.79 5.62 11.57
N LEU A 60 8.87 4.32 11.88
CA LEU A 60 7.75 3.53 12.44
C LEU A 60 7.31 4.06 13.81
N GLN A 61 8.24 4.37 14.69
CA GLN A 61 7.94 4.99 16.00
C GLN A 61 7.23 6.34 15.84
N ALA A 62 7.64 7.16 14.88
CA ALA A 62 6.97 8.43 14.60
C ALA A 62 5.53 8.21 14.07
N ILE A 63 5.31 7.22 13.20
CA ILE A 63 3.97 6.83 12.73
C ILE A 63 3.08 6.48 13.92
N GLU A 64 3.54 5.61 14.79
CA GLU A 64 2.80 5.15 15.96
C GLU A 64 2.55 6.28 16.98
N ALA A 65 3.60 7.06 17.31
CA ALA A 65 3.52 8.18 18.25
C ALA A 65 2.53 9.27 17.82
N ASN A 66 2.28 9.42 16.51
CA ASN A 66 1.27 10.33 15.97
C ASN A 66 -0.12 9.67 15.82
N GLY A 67 -0.31 8.45 16.35
CA GLY A 67 -1.58 7.72 16.31
C GLY A 67 -1.97 7.20 14.93
N TYR A 68 -1.01 7.10 14.00
CA TYR A 68 -1.24 6.46 12.71
C TYR A 68 -1.13 4.94 12.82
N ARG A 69 -1.87 4.24 11.97
CA ARG A 69 -1.81 2.79 11.84
C ARG A 69 -1.29 2.41 10.45
N VAL A 70 -0.38 1.45 10.39
CA VAL A 70 0.01 0.82 9.13
C VAL A 70 -1.11 -0.11 8.72
N VAL A 71 -1.64 0.08 7.51
CA VAL A 71 -2.77 -0.68 6.94
C VAL A 71 -2.33 -1.38 5.63
N PRO A 72 -2.99 -2.48 5.25
CA PRO A 72 -2.78 -3.09 3.93
C PRO A 72 -3.05 -2.08 2.81
N LEU A 73 -2.21 -2.08 1.77
CA LEU A 73 -2.40 -1.22 0.61
C LEU A 73 -3.72 -1.53 -0.12
N ALA A 74 -4.13 -2.80 -0.13
CA ALA A 74 -5.41 -3.23 -0.67
C ALA A 74 -6.60 -2.54 0.01
N ASP A 75 -6.52 -2.24 1.31
CA ASP A 75 -7.56 -1.52 2.04
C ASP A 75 -7.62 -0.05 1.60
N VAL A 76 -6.45 0.57 1.35
CA VAL A 76 -6.38 1.93 0.78
C VAL A 76 -7.03 1.97 -0.60
N VAL A 77 -6.79 0.98 -1.45
CA VAL A 77 -7.40 0.88 -2.78
C VAL A 77 -8.91 0.67 -2.69
N ARG A 78 -9.38 -0.18 -1.77
CA ARG A 78 -10.83 -0.37 -1.52
C ARG A 78 -11.49 0.92 -1.02
N TRP A 79 -10.87 1.61 -0.06
CA TRP A 79 -11.34 2.90 0.42
C TRP A 79 -11.42 3.93 -0.71
N HIS A 80 -10.37 4.03 -1.53
CA HIS A 80 -10.33 4.93 -2.67
C HIS A 80 -11.44 4.63 -3.68
N GLY A 81 -11.75 3.35 -3.93
CA GLY A 81 -12.83 2.88 -4.82
C GLY A 81 -14.23 2.97 -4.21
N GLY A 82 -14.39 3.51 -3.00
CA GLY A 82 -15.68 3.62 -2.31
C GLY A 82 -16.26 2.28 -1.84
N GLN A 83 -15.46 1.19 -1.80
CA GLN A 83 -15.89 -0.16 -1.44
C GLN A 83 -15.48 -0.57 -0.02
N ALA A 84 -14.71 0.26 0.66
CA ALA A 84 -14.13 -0.08 1.96
C ALA A 84 -15.05 0.28 3.11
N ASP A 85 -15.11 -0.58 4.11
CA ASP A 85 -15.36 -0.16 5.48
C ASP A 85 -14.30 0.90 5.84
N ALA A 86 -14.69 1.92 6.60
CA ALA A 86 -13.87 3.08 6.86
C ALA A 86 -12.45 2.69 7.30
N LEU A 87 -11.43 3.18 6.59
CA LEU A 87 -10.06 3.13 7.07
C LEU A 87 -9.95 3.87 8.42
N PRO A 88 -8.98 3.51 9.28
CA PRO A 88 -8.67 4.34 10.43
C PRO A 88 -8.45 5.79 9.98
N ALA A 89 -8.92 6.75 10.77
CA ALA A 89 -8.80 8.19 10.45
C ALA A 89 -7.33 8.60 10.15
N ARG A 90 -6.37 7.87 10.72
CA ARG A 90 -4.93 8.05 10.52
C ARG A 90 -4.34 6.75 9.98
N ALA A 91 -4.35 6.58 8.66
CA ALA A 91 -3.84 5.42 7.95
C ALA A 91 -2.56 5.75 7.17
N VAL A 92 -1.62 4.81 7.18
CA VAL A 92 -0.39 4.81 6.38
C VAL A 92 -0.25 3.45 5.73
N ALA A 93 0.09 3.37 4.46
CA ALA A 93 0.50 2.12 3.82
C ALA A 93 2.01 2.14 3.55
N ILE A 94 2.65 0.98 3.69
CA ILE A 94 4.08 0.80 3.41
C ILE A 94 4.23 -0.08 2.17
N THR A 95 4.98 0.42 1.20
CA THR A 95 5.33 -0.31 -0.03
C THR A 95 6.84 -0.40 -0.19
N VAL A 96 7.31 -1.43 -0.88
CA VAL A 96 8.73 -1.61 -1.19
C VAL A 96 8.86 -2.02 -2.65
N ASP A 97 9.59 -1.23 -3.42
CA ASP A 97 9.77 -1.46 -4.85
C ASP A 97 11.04 -2.27 -5.16
N ASP A 98 11.18 -2.72 -6.41
CA ASP A 98 12.32 -3.39 -7.05
C ASP A 98 12.56 -4.86 -6.71
N GLY A 99 12.25 -5.34 -5.52
CA GLY A 99 12.56 -6.72 -5.13
C GLY A 99 14.03 -6.95 -4.77
N HIS A 100 14.71 -5.93 -4.21
CA HIS A 100 16.10 -6.07 -3.76
C HIS A 100 16.23 -7.10 -2.63
N ARG A 101 17.32 -7.88 -2.61
CA ARG A 101 17.57 -8.95 -1.64
C ARG A 101 17.50 -8.51 -0.18
N SER A 102 17.80 -7.24 0.12
CA SER A 102 17.72 -6.70 1.48
C SER A 102 16.30 -6.74 2.07
N VAL A 103 15.27 -6.87 1.24
CA VAL A 103 13.90 -7.08 1.72
C VAL A 103 13.80 -8.42 2.45
N TYR A 104 14.42 -9.47 1.91
CA TYR A 104 14.46 -10.77 2.56
C TYR A 104 15.49 -10.83 3.71
N ASP A 105 16.69 -10.32 3.47
CA ASP A 105 17.82 -10.47 4.40
C ASP A 105 17.69 -9.54 5.63
N VAL A 106 17.10 -8.34 5.46
CA VAL A 106 17.08 -7.27 6.48
C VAL A 106 15.65 -6.92 6.91
N LEU A 107 14.73 -6.62 5.98
CA LEU A 107 13.37 -6.20 6.34
C LEU A 107 12.54 -7.36 6.93
N ARG A 108 12.61 -8.57 6.37
CA ARG A 108 11.86 -9.73 6.87
C ARG A 108 12.04 -10.00 8.36
N PRO A 109 13.27 -10.02 8.93
CA PRO A 109 13.45 -10.16 10.37
C PRO A 109 12.80 -9.03 11.18
N LEU A 110 12.76 -7.80 10.66
CA LEU A 110 12.08 -6.69 11.32
C LEU A 110 10.56 -6.89 11.32
N LEU A 111 9.98 -7.37 10.21
CA LEU A 111 8.55 -7.69 10.11
C LEU A 111 8.17 -8.87 11.02
N ALA A 112 9.06 -9.84 11.23
CA ALA A 112 8.83 -10.94 12.17
C ALA A 112 8.81 -10.44 13.63
N ALA A 113 9.63 -9.45 13.97
CA ALA A 113 9.65 -8.84 15.31
C ALA A 113 8.52 -7.83 15.54
N HIS A 114 8.10 -7.14 14.51
CA HIS A 114 7.04 -6.12 14.52
C HIS A 114 6.10 -6.33 13.33
N PRO A 115 5.12 -7.26 13.44
CA PRO A 115 4.21 -7.59 12.36
C PRO A 115 3.42 -6.37 11.87
N MET A 116 3.52 -6.07 10.57
CA MET A 116 2.77 -5.03 9.89
C MET A 116 2.56 -5.40 8.43
N PRO A 117 1.48 -4.90 7.78
CA PRO A 117 1.29 -5.14 6.35
C PRO A 117 2.29 -4.35 5.50
N VAL A 118 2.82 -5.01 4.47
CA VAL A 118 3.72 -4.42 3.48
C VAL A 118 3.37 -4.94 2.09
N THR A 119 3.35 -4.08 1.09
CA THR A 119 3.18 -4.48 -0.31
C THR A 119 4.49 -4.36 -1.06
N LEU A 120 4.92 -5.43 -1.71
CA LEU A 120 6.12 -5.48 -2.54
C LEU A 120 5.75 -5.31 -4.00
N PHE A 121 6.28 -4.28 -4.66
CA PHE A 121 6.16 -4.10 -6.09
C PHE A 121 7.40 -4.65 -6.80
N ILE A 122 7.21 -5.73 -7.54
CA ILE A 122 8.28 -6.57 -8.07
C ILE A 122 8.31 -6.50 -9.60
N TYR A 123 9.52 -6.37 -10.19
CA TYR A 123 9.73 -6.60 -11.61
C TYR A 123 10.38 -7.98 -11.83
N PRO A 124 9.64 -8.94 -12.43
CA PRO A 124 10.00 -10.36 -12.46
C PRO A 124 11.33 -10.67 -13.14
N SER A 125 11.75 -9.85 -14.09
CA SER A 125 12.98 -10.14 -14.88
C SER A 125 14.25 -10.15 -14.03
N ALA A 126 14.29 -9.46 -12.89
CA ALA A 126 15.45 -9.46 -11.99
C ALA A 126 15.45 -10.66 -11.02
N ILE A 127 14.27 -11.15 -10.64
CA ILE A 127 14.15 -12.18 -9.60
C ILE A 127 14.83 -13.48 -10.05
N SER A 128 15.75 -13.98 -9.23
CA SER A 128 16.65 -15.11 -9.51
C SER A 128 17.64 -14.91 -10.69
N ASN A 129 17.69 -13.70 -11.28
CA ASN A 129 18.58 -13.40 -12.41
C ASN A 129 19.65 -12.36 -12.05
N ALA A 130 19.28 -11.32 -11.30
CA ALA A 130 20.20 -10.28 -10.88
C ALA A 130 20.78 -10.57 -9.49
N SER A 131 22.08 -10.36 -9.30
CA SER A 131 22.76 -10.64 -8.01
C SER A 131 22.27 -9.82 -6.84
N TYR A 132 21.66 -8.64 -7.11
CA TYR A 132 21.08 -7.78 -6.08
C TYR A 132 19.64 -8.14 -5.73
N ALA A 133 18.95 -8.91 -6.58
CA ALA A 133 17.54 -9.24 -6.39
C ALA A 133 17.33 -10.48 -5.49
N MET A 134 16.13 -10.58 -4.95
CA MET A 134 15.67 -11.81 -4.29
C MET A 134 15.60 -12.98 -5.28
N THR A 135 15.55 -14.19 -4.75
CA THR A 135 15.16 -15.39 -5.51
C THR A 135 13.65 -15.59 -5.46
N TRP A 136 13.11 -16.40 -6.38
CA TRP A 136 11.70 -16.79 -6.35
C TRP A 136 11.30 -17.50 -5.06
N ASP A 137 12.18 -18.34 -4.49
CA ASP A 137 11.93 -19.02 -3.22
C ASP A 137 11.84 -18.03 -2.05
N GLN A 138 12.69 -17.02 -2.04
CA GLN A 138 12.64 -15.95 -1.04
C GLN A 138 11.33 -15.14 -1.16
N LEU A 139 10.92 -14.81 -2.40
CA LEU A 139 9.70 -14.08 -2.64
C LEU A 139 8.46 -14.89 -2.23
N ARG A 140 8.39 -16.19 -2.57
CA ARG A 140 7.34 -17.10 -2.12
C ARG A 140 7.26 -17.19 -0.60
N THR A 141 8.42 -17.30 0.07
CA THR A 141 8.50 -17.33 1.53
C THR A 141 7.91 -16.07 2.16
N LEU A 142 8.18 -14.89 1.59
CA LEU A 142 7.60 -13.63 2.06
C LEU A 142 6.08 -13.60 1.86
N GLY A 143 5.59 -13.94 0.68
CA GLY A 143 4.16 -13.96 0.38
C GLY A 143 3.34 -14.94 1.24
N GLN A 144 3.99 -16.02 1.72
CA GLN A 144 3.37 -17.02 2.60
C GLN A 144 3.45 -16.66 4.09
N SER A 145 4.28 -15.68 4.47
CA SER A 145 4.48 -15.33 5.89
C SER A 145 3.32 -14.60 6.55
N GLY A 146 2.31 -14.16 5.76
CA GLY A 146 1.21 -13.32 6.21
C GLY A 146 1.62 -11.84 6.30
N GLY A 147 0.73 -10.97 5.86
CA GLY A 147 0.95 -9.51 5.89
C GLY A 147 1.87 -8.97 4.79
N VAL A 148 2.34 -9.79 3.86
CA VAL A 148 3.12 -9.35 2.69
C VAL A 148 2.36 -9.66 1.40
N ASP A 149 1.95 -8.62 0.69
CA ASP A 149 1.35 -8.72 -0.65
C ASP A 149 2.43 -8.53 -1.72
N ILE A 150 2.29 -9.25 -2.84
CA ILE A 150 3.22 -9.19 -3.98
C ILE A 150 2.47 -8.65 -5.18
N GLU A 151 2.94 -7.52 -5.72
CA GLU A 151 2.29 -6.77 -6.78
C GLU A 151 3.31 -6.39 -7.88
N SER A 152 2.83 -5.83 -8.97
CA SER A 152 3.62 -5.59 -10.18
C SER A 152 4.41 -4.28 -10.16
N HIS A 153 5.67 -4.33 -10.61
CA HIS A 153 6.48 -3.17 -10.97
C HIS A 153 6.88 -3.19 -12.45
N THR A 154 5.97 -3.64 -13.33
CA THR A 154 6.20 -4.00 -14.73
C THR A 154 7.15 -5.21 -14.90
N TYR A 155 7.39 -5.69 -16.11
CA TYR A 155 8.19 -6.90 -16.29
C TYR A 155 9.70 -6.69 -16.08
N TRP A 156 10.28 -5.58 -16.59
CA TRP A 156 11.71 -5.32 -16.51
C TRP A 156 12.07 -3.90 -16.04
N HIS A 157 11.12 -3.14 -15.52
CA HIS A 157 11.33 -1.80 -14.96
C HIS A 157 11.78 -0.76 -16.02
N PRO A 158 11.09 -0.60 -17.18
CA PRO A 158 11.47 0.36 -18.21
C PRO A 158 11.15 1.80 -17.80
N ASN A 159 11.93 2.75 -18.34
CA ASN A 159 11.50 4.14 -18.35
C ASN A 159 10.59 4.39 -19.56
N PHE A 160 9.28 4.43 -19.34
CA PHE A 160 8.28 4.58 -20.40
C PHE A 160 8.43 5.85 -21.24
N ARG A 161 8.96 6.94 -20.67
CA ARG A 161 9.26 8.16 -21.45
C ARG A 161 10.38 7.92 -22.46
N THR A 162 11.44 7.22 -22.06
CA THR A 162 12.54 6.87 -22.94
C THR A 162 12.09 5.91 -24.05
N GLU A 163 11.30 4.89 -23.68
CA GLU A 163 10.80 3.91 -24.65
C GLU A 163 9.83 4.55 -25.66
N ARG A 164 8.95 5.46 -25.21
CA ARG A 164 8.07 6.22 -26.11
C ARG A 164 8.84 7.02 -27.15
N ALA A 165 9.95 7.64 -26.77
CA ALA A 165 10.77 8.42 -27.70
C ALA A 165 11.53 7.56 -28.74
N ARG A 166 11.73 6.26 -28.43
CA ARG A 166 12.52 5.32 -29.25
C ARG A 166 11.67 4.46 -30.19
N LEU A 167 10.43 4.16 -29.80
CA LEU A 167 9.55 3.22 -30.50
C LEU A 167 8.54 3.96 -31.40
N THR A 168 8.06 3.30 -32.44
CA THR A 168 6.87 3.78 -33.15
C THR A 168 5.65 3.73 -32.21
N PRO A 169 4.57 4.52 -32.46
CA PRO A 169 3.39 4.51 -31.61
C PRO A 169 2.80 3.09 -31.38
N ASP A 170 2.71 2.28 -32.45
CA ASP A 170 2.16 0.92 -32.37
C ASP A 170 3.11 -0.03 -31.61
N ASP A 171 4.42 0.08 -31.85
CA ASP A 171 5.41 -0.71 -31.11
C ASP A 171 5.42 -0.35 -29.62
N TYR A 172 5.26 0.94 -29.32
CA TYR A 172 5.18 1.40 -27.94
C TYR A 172 3.96 0.81 -27.22
N LEU A 173 2.78 0.79 -27.84
CA LEU A 173 1.59 0.19 -27.25
C LEU A 173 1.78 -1.31 -27.00
N ARG A 174 2.31 -2.04 -28.00
CA ARG A 174 2.63 -3.47 -27.82
C ARG A 174 3.63 -3.70 -26.70
N PHE A 175 4.65 -2.84 -26.66
CA PHE A 175 5.67 -2.89 -25.60
C PHE A 175 5.08 -2.67 -24.21
N VAL A 176 4.23 -1.63 -24.02
CA VAL A 176 3.58 -1.37 -22.73
C VAL A 176 2.68 -2.53 -22.33
N SER A 177 1.80 -3.02 -23.20
CA SER A 177 0.94 -4.18 -22.91
C SER A 177 1.76 -5.41 -22.50
N PHE A 178 2.87 -5.69 -23.22
CA PHE A 178 3.77 -6.78 -22.84
C PHE A 178 4.35 -6.60 -21.42
N GLN A 179 4.82 -5.38 -21.09
CA GLN A 179 5.39 -5.10 -19.77
C GLN A 179 4.36 -5.34 -18.65
N LEU A 180 3.11 -5.00 -18.88
CA LEU A 180 2.03 -5.10 -17.92
C LEU A 180 1.53 -6.55 -17.78
N SER A 181 1.10 -7.17 -18.89
CA SER A 181 0.55 -8.52 -18.88
C SER A 181 1.58 -9.56 -18.44
N ARG A 182 2.82 -9.47 -18.98
CA ARG A 182 3.87 -10.43 -18.68
C ARG A 182 4.34 -10.38 -17.23
N SER A 183 4.36 -9.16 -16.63
CA SER A 183 4.66 -9.02 -15.21
C SER A 183 3.62 -9.75 -14.36
N ARG A 184 2.35 -9.45 -14.59
CA ARG A 184 1.24 -10.06 -13.85
C ARG A 184 1.24 -11.57 -13.96
N GLU A 185 1.25 -12.10 -15.18
CA GLU A 185 1.28 -13.55 -15.44
C GLU A 185 2.44 -14.25 -14.73
N ARG A 186 3.64 -13.64 -14.80
CA ARG A 186 4.83 -14.24 -14.18
C ARG A 186 4.74 -14.25 -12.66
N LEU A 187 4.32 -13.15 -12.05
CA LEU A 187 4.15 -13.05 -10.60
C LEU A 187 3.07 -14.01 -10.11
N GLU A 188 1.90 -14.04 -10.74
CA GLU A 188 0.81 -14.94 -10.39
C GLU A 188 1.23 -16.42 -10.51
N SER A 189 1.94 -16.77 -11.58
CA SER A 189 2.46 -18.14 -11.81
C SER A 189 3.48 -18.58 -10.75
N GLU A 190 4.34 -17.67 -10.29
CA GLU A 190 5.42 -18.00 -9.35
C GLU A 190 4.97 -17.95 -7.88
N THR A 191 4.03 -17.09 -7.57
CA THR A 191 3.61 -16.86 -6.17
C THR A 191 2.27 -17.52 -5.82
N GLY A 192 1.44 -17.81 -6.83
CA GLY A 192 0.07 -18.29 -6.62
C GLY A 192 -0.89 -17.22 -6.09
N GLN A 193 -0.45 -15.95 -6.00
CA GLN A 193 -1.25 -14.84 -5.53
C GLN A 193 -1.77 -14.00 -6.70
N PRO A 194 -2.99 -13.46 -6.64
CA PRO A 194 -3.49 -12.54 -7.67
C PRO A 194 -2.73 -11.22 -7.62
N VAL A 195 -2.35 -10.70 -8.80
CA VAL A 195 -1.67 -9.41 -8.96
C VAL A 195 -2.63 -8.41 -9.56
N ARG A 196 -2.95 -7.34 -8.83
CA ARG A 196 -3.98 -6.36 -9.18
C ARG A 196 -3.52 -4.91 -9.12
N MET A 197 -2.36 -4.66 -8.53
CA MET A 197 -1.82 -3.31 -8.34
C MET A 197 -0.49 -3.17 -9.08
N LEU A 198 -0.18 -1.93 -9.51
CA LEU A 198 0.99 -1.61 -10.29
C LEU A 198 1.73 -0.41 -9.68
N ALA A 199 3.03 -0.49 -9.48
CA ALA A 199 3.85 0.72 -9.31
C ALA A 199 4.49 1.09 -10.65
N TRP A 200 4.34 2.35 -11.08
CA TRP A 200 4.97 2.84 -12.30
C TRP A 200 6.47 3.03 -12.08
N PRO A 201 7.34 2.40 -12.89
CA PRO A 201 8.78 2.63 -12.82
C PRO A 201 9.11 4.13 -12.93
N PHE A 202 9.93 4.62 -11.99
CA PHE A 202 10.27 6.05 -11.88
C PHE A 202 9.05 6.99 -11.68
N GLY A 203 7.87 6.46 -11.39
CA GLY A 203 6.61 7.19 -11.37
C GLY A 203 6.15 7.68 -12.76
N VAL A 204 6.75 7.19 -13.85
CA VAL A 204 6.49 7.66 -15.22
C VAL A 204 5.29 6.93 -15.81
N HIS A 205 4.23 7.68 -16.09
CA HIS A 205 3.01 7.22 -16.74
C HIS A 205 2.39 8.33 -17.59
N ASP A 206 1.35 8.01 -18.32
CA ASP A 206 0.47 8.95 -19.03
C ASP A 206 -0.92 8.33 -19.26
N ALA A 207 -1.86 9.10 -19.75
CA ALA A 207 -3.23 8.64 -19.96
C ALA A 207 -3.36 7.36 -20.82
N GLN A 208 -2.42 7.13 -21.74
CA GLN A 208 -2.41 5.95 -22.59
C GLN A 208 -1.91 4.71 -21.85
N THR A 209 -0.82 4.83 -21.08
CA THR A 209 -0.33 3.75 -20.22
C THR A 209 -1.32 3.41 -19.12
N ASP A 210 -2.01 4.41 -18.54
CA ASP A 210 -3.05 4.22 -17.53
C ASP A 210 -4.23 3.41 -18.08
N GLN A 211 -4.70 3.72 -19.30
CA GLN A 211 -5.75 2.95 -19.97
C GLN A 211 -5.32 1.51 -20.27
N LEU A 212 -4.06 1.30 -20.68
CA LEU A 212 -3.53 -0.04 -20.90
C LEU A 212 -3.46 -0.83 -19.60
N ALA A 213 -2.97 -0.23 -18.50
CA ALA A 213 -2.94 -0.89 -17.19
C ALA A 213 -4.34 -1.33 -16.74
N ALA A 214 -5.36 -0.47 -16.88
CA ALA A 214 -6.74 -0.83 -16.57
C ALA A 214 -7.26 -1.99 -17.46
N ARG A 215 -6.94 -2.00 -18.76
CA ARG A 215 -7.30 -3.09 -19.69
C ARG A 215 -6.63 -4.41 -19.34
N GLU A 216 -5.37 -4.36 -18.88
CA GLU A 216 -4.61 -5.53 -18.43
C GLU A 216 -5.07 -6.03 -17.05
N GLY A 217 -6.09 -5.40 -16.43
CA GLY A 217 -6.75 -5.85 -15.22
C GLY A 217 -6.18 -5.30 -13.92
N TYR A 218 -5.31 -4.29 -13.97
CA TYR A 218 -4.91 -3.56 -12.77
C TYR A 218 -6.05 -2.68 -12.28
N VAL A 219 -6.29 -2.66 -10.98
CA VAL A 219 -7.35 -1.87 -10.34
C VAL A 219 -6.83 -0.54 -9.78
N ALA A 220 -5.52 -0.46 -9.52
CA ALA A 220 -4.85 0.76 -9.09
C ALA A 220 -3.39 0.77 -9.54
N ALA A 221 -2.85 1.96 -9.80
CA ALA A 221 -1.43 2.14 -10.06
C ALA A 221 -0.87 3.35 -9.29
N PHE A 222 0.42 3.30 -8.97
CA PHE A 222 1.06 4.20 -8.03
C PHE A 222 2.22 4.94 -8.67
N THR A 223 2.30 6.24 -8.38
CA THR A 223 3.36 7.16 -8.84
C THR A 223 4.37 7.46 -7.73
N LEU A 224 5.26 8.44 -7.97
CA LEU A 224 6.16 9.02 -6.98
C LEU A 224 5.82 10.50 -6.69
N ASP A 225 4.57 10.91 -6.91
CA ASP A 225 4.10 12.24 -6.56
C ASP A 225 4.07 12.39 -5.04
N ALA A 226 4.89 13.27 -4.50
CA ALA A 226 5.09 13.42 -3.05
C ALA A 226 3.91 14.17 -2.38
N ARG A 227 2.76 13.52 -2.28
CA ARG A 227 1.55 14.03 -1.61
C ARG A 227 0.67 12.89 -1.07
N PRO A 228 -0.25 13.17 -0.12
CA PRO A 228 -1.22 12.16 0.33
C PRO A 228 -2.23 11.81 -0.76
N VAL A 229 -2.72 10.57 -0.73
CA VAL A 229 -3.84 10.10 -1.57
C VAL A 229 -5.14 10.75 -1.12
N ARG A 230 -5.97 11.13 -2.10
CA ARG A 230 -7.36 11.60 -1.95
C ARG A 230 -8.29 10.67 -2.72
N VAL A 231 -9.54 10.57 -2.31
CA VAL A 231 -10.57 9.79 -3.02
C VAL A 231 -10.82 10.28 -4.46
N THR A 232 -10.45 11.54 -4.76
CA THR A 232 -10.59 12.14 -6.08
C THR A 232 -9.42 11.91 -7.02
N ASP A 233 -8.34 11.25 -6.56
CA ASP A 233 -7.17 10.98 -7.39
C ASP A 233 -7.51 9.90 -8.45
N PRO A 234 -6.93 9.95 -9.65
CA PRO A 234 -7.11 8.86 -10.62
C PRO A 234 -6.57 7.53 -10.08
N ALA A 235 -7.35 6.46 -10.17
CA ALA A 235 -6.96 5.14 -9.65
C ALA A 235 -5.64 4.62 -10.23
N MET A 236 -5.31 4.99 -11.48
CA MET A 236 -4.04 4.60 -12.14
C MET A 236 -2.88 5.55 -11.86
N ALA A 237 -3.03 6.52 -10.94
CA ALA A 237 -2.01 7.52 -10.60
C ALA A 237 -2.06 7.92 -9.13
N LEU A 238 -2.16 6.95 -8.22
CA LEU A 238 -2.16 7.21 -6.78
C LEU A 238 -0.77 7.63 -6.31
N PRO A 239 -0.67 8.74 -5.56
CA PRO A 239 0.61 9.32 -5.14
C PRO A 239 1.28 8.53 -4.03
N ARG A 240 2.62 8.54 -4.01
CA ARG A 240 3.43 7.95 -2.93
C ARG A 240 4.60 8.86 -2.56
N TYR A 241 5.01 8.80 -1.30
CA TYR A 241 6.22 9.46 -0.83
C TYR A 241 7.43 8.54 -0.89
N LEU A 242 8.43 8.91 -1.69
CA LEU A 242 9.73 8.21 -1.70
C LEU A 242 10.46 8.44 -0.37
N MET A 243 10.74 7.33 0.31
CA MET A 243 11.44 7.32 1.59
C MET A 243 12.92 7.06 1.39
N THR A 244 13.73 7.94 1.95
CA THR A 244 15.19 7.83 1.95
C THR A 244 15.72 7.88 3.39
N ASP A 245 16.98 7.58 3.56
CA ASP A 245 17.65 7.66 4.87
C ASP A 245 17.72 9.08 5.44
N ALA A 246 17.61 10.10 4.58
CA ALA A 246 17.56 11.51 4.98
C ALA A 246 16.24 11.92 5.66
N CYS A 247 15.17 11.11 5.51
CA CYS A 247 13.89 11.39 6.17
C CYS A 247 13.93 10.91 7.63
N ASP A 248 14.45 11.75 8.51
CA ASP A 248 14.49 11.54 9.95
C ASP A 248 13.09 11.65 10.61
N THR A 249 13.02 11.57 11.92
CA THR A 249 11.78 11.71 12.70
C THR A 249 11.07 13.05 12.45
N ARG A 250 11.81 14.15 12.25
CA ARG A 250 11.23 15.47 11.96
C ARG A 250 10.56 15.49 10.59
N CYS A 251 11.24 14.95 9.58
CA CYS A 251 10.69 14.77 8.24
C CYS A 251 9.41 13.93 8.29
N MET A 252 9.45 12.76 8.94
CA MET A 252 8.29 11.87 9.07
C MET A 252 7.12 12.58 9.75
N ASN A 253 7.34 13.27 10.87
CA ASN A 253 6.30 14.07 11.54
C ASN A 253 5.72 15.15 10.61
N GLY A 254 6.55 15.73 9.74
CA GLY A 254 6.10 16.66 8.69
C GLY A 254 5.12 16.00 7.72
N LEU A 255 5.48 14.84 7.17
CA LEU A 255 4.62 14.08 6.26
C LEU A 255 3.28 13.69 6.92
N LEU A 256 3.32 13.17 8.14
CA LEU A 256 2.12 12.77 8.88
C LEU A 256 1.13 13.94 9.09
N ARG A 257 1.65 15.15 9.34
CA ARG A 257 0.79 16.35 9.42
C ARG A 257 0.10 16.69 8.11
N THR A 258 0.70 16.43 6.96
CA THR A 258 0.07 16.70 5.65
C THR A 258 -1.17 15.84 5.38
N ALA A 259 -1.20 14.63 5.97
CA ALA A 259 -2.34 13.73 5.85
C ALA A 259 -3.42 13.99 6.92
N GLY A 260 -3.02 14.42 8.12
CA GLY A 260 -3.92 14.59 9.26
C GLY A 260 -4.93 15.72 9.16
N GLY A 261 -4.88 16.57 8.12
CA GLY A 261 -5.84 17.68 7.91
C GLY A 261 -6.10 18.53 9.14
N LYS A 262 -5.33 19.54 9.35
CA LYS A 262 -5.26 20.68 10.26
C LYS A 262 -4.17 20.61 11.30
N PRO A 263 -3.36 21.68 11.41
CA PRO A 263 -2.69 21.94 12.66
C PRO A 263 -3.69 22.33 13.73
#